data_86b936ab9aa4e8405962ddbfc878ff0b
#
_entry.id   86b936ab9aa4e8405962ddbfc878ff0b
#
_cell.length_a   1.000
_cell.length_b   1.000
_cell.length_c   1.000
_cell.angle_alpha   90.00
_cell.angle_beta   90.00
_cell.angle_gamma   90.00
#
_symmetry.space_group_name_H-M   'P 1'
#
loop_
_entity.id
_entity.type
_entity.pdbx_description
1 polymer ?
#
loop_
_entity_poly.entity_id
_entity_poly.type
_entity_poly.pdbx_seq_one_letter_code
_entity_poly.pdbx_strand_id
1 'polypeptide(L)'
;MTFQDILKIFEENDNFLILTHKSPDGDTLGSGFALCAFLRDMGKKANVVNSDSFPERYDLIYESYYPQEFDVTYVIAVDIADTNLLGSNLSKYAKEGAIDLCIDHHISNKYFAKQSYVEADASAAALIMYKIFKA
;
A
#
# COMPACT_ATOMS: atom_id res chain seq x y z
N MET A 1 -7.46 -12.10 9.65
CA MET A 1 -7.66 -11.72 8.22
C MET A 1 -6.85 -12.67 7.35
N THR A 2 -7.50 -13.23 6.35
CA THR A 2 -6.86 -14.15 5.39
C THR A 2 -6.59 -13.42 4.07
N PHE A 3 -5.84 -14.06 3.16
CA PHE A 3 -5.65 -13.53 1.80
C PHE A 3 -6.99 -13.44 1.06
N GLN A 4 -7.90 -14.38 1.31
CA GLN A 4 -9.23 -14.34 0.71
C GLN A 4 -10.04 -13.13 1.19
N ASP A 5 -9.90 -12.76 2.47
CA ASP A 5 -10.53 -11.54 3.01
C ASP A 5 -10.00 -10.30 2.31
N ILE A 6 -8.69 -10.25 2.05
CA ILE A 6 -8.06 -9.12 1.34
C ILE A 6 -8.56 -9.04 -0.10
N LEU A 7 -8.61 -10.17 -0.80
CA LEU A 7 -9.11 -10.20 -2.18
C LEU A 7 -10.57 -9.76 -2.25
N LYS A 8 -11.37 -10.13 -1.27
CA LYS A 8 -12.77 -9.70 -1.18
C LYS A 8 -12.87 -8.17 -0.99
N ILE A 9 -12.00 -7.60 -0.15
CA ILE A 9 -11.93 -6.15 0.01
C ILE A 9 -11.64 -5.47 -1.35
N PHE A 10 -10.71 -6.02 -2.12
CA PHE A 10 -10.38 -5.46 -3.43
C PHE A 10 -11.56 -5.56 -4.40
N GLU A 11 -12.28 -6.66 -4.37
CA GLU A 11 -13.47 -6.84 -5.23
C GLU A 11 -14.60 -5.89 -4.88
N GLU A 12 -14.82 -5.64 -3.60
CA GLU A 12 -15.95 -4.86 -3.08
C GLU A 12 -15.71 -3.35 -3.07
N ASN A 13 -14.48 -2.89 -3.33
CA ASN A 13 -14.13 -1.48 -3.27
C ASN A 13 -13.52 -1.01 -4.58
N ASP A 14 -13.28 0.29 -4.68
CA ASP A 14 -12.66 0.92 -5.85
C ASP A 14 -11.98 2.22 -5.41
N ASN A 15 -11.34 2.91 -6.36
CA ASN A 15 -10.73 4.21 -6.15
C ASN A 15 -9.72 4.19 -5.00
N PHE A 16 -8.74 3.30 -5.14
CA PHE A 16 -7.74 3.02 -4.11
C PHE A 16 -6.58 4.02 -4.14
N LEU A 17 -6.21 4.51 -2.96
CA LEU A 17 -4.95 5.23 -2.78
C LEU A 17 -4.01 4.37 -1.95
N ILE A 18 -2.83 4.08 -2.49
CA ILE A 18 -1.82 3.25 -1.84
C ILE A 18 -0.73 4.16 -1.29
N LEU A 19 -0.57 4.14 0.04
CA LEU A 19 0.43 4.94 0.75
C LEU A 19 1.70 4.13 0.93
N THR A 20 2.85 4.77 0.67
CA THR A 20 4.17 4.21 0.91
C THR A 20 4.89 5.09 1.94
N HIS A 21 5.90 4.55 2.64
CA HIS A 21 6.54 5.30 3.72
C HIS A 21 7.55 6.33 3.19
N LYS A 22 7.81 7.37 4.00
CA LYS A 22 8.83 8.38 3.69
C LYS A 22 10.20 7.72 3.53
N SER A 23 11.12 8.37 2.83
CA SER A 23 12.42 7.81 2.50
C SER A 23 12.27 6.42 1.88
N PRO A 24 11.52 6.30 0.77
CA PRO A 24 11.08 5.01 0.27
C PRO A 24 12.22 4.12 -0.18
N ASP A 25 12.09 2.83 0.11
CA ASP A 25 13.01 1.79 -0.32
C ASP A 25 12.35 0.88 -1.37
N GLY A 26 13.10 -0.14 -1.82
CA GLY A 26 12.59 -1.08 -2.82
C GLY A 26 11.39 -1.88 -2.35
N ASP A 27 11.30 -2.18 -1.06
CA ASP A 27 10.19 -2.99 -0.54
C ASP A 27 8.86 -2.20 -0.54
N THR A 28 8.86 -0.96 -0.01
CA THR A 28 7.63 -0.16 0.01
C THR A 28 7.19 0.23 -1.41
N LEU A 29 8.13 0.60 -2.29
CA LEU A 29 7.80 0.96 -3.67
C LEU A 29 7.40 -0.27 -4.49
N GLY A 30 8.14 -1.36 -4.38
CA GLY A 30 7.81 -2.59 -5.08
C GLY A 30 6.45 -3.12 -4.69
N SER A 31 6.14 -3.13 -3.40
CA SER A 31 4.84 -3.55 -2.88
C SER A 31 3.71 -2.64 -3.36
N GLY A 32 3.92 -1.32 -3.26
CA GLY A 32 2.91 -0.34 -3.64
C GLY A 32 2.57 -0.39 -5.13
N PHE A 33 3.59 -0.38 -5.98
CA PHE A 33 3.35 -0.41 -7.43
C PHE A 33 2.85 -1.76 -7.92
N ALA A 34 3.29 -2.87 -7.32
CA ALA A 34 2.75 -4.19 -7.65
C ALA A 34 1.27 -4.29 -7.28
N LEU A 35 0.89 -3.80 -6.11
CA LEU A 35 -0.51 -3.76 -5.71
C LEU A 35 -1.33 -2.88 -6.65
N CYS A 36 -0.80 -1.72 -7.01
CA CYS A 36 -1.46 -0.82 -7.95
C CYS A 36 -1.74 -1.51 -9.29
N ALA A 37 -0.73 -2.19 -9.85
CA ALA A 37 -0.88 -2.92 -11.10
C ALA A 37 -1.93 -4.03 -10.97
N PHE A 38 -1.91 -4.76 -9.88
CA PHE A 38 -2.88 -5.83 -9.62
C PHE A 38 -4.31 -5.29 -9.57
N LEU A 39 -4.54 -4.19 -8.86
CA LEU A 39 -5.85 -3.57 -8.76
C LEU A 39 -6.33 -3.04 -10.12
N ARG A 40 -5.44 -2.43 -10.88
CA ARG A 40 -5.76 -1.95 -12.23
C ARG A 40 -6.11 -3.10 -13.17
N ASP A 41 -5.43 -4.24 -13.04
CA ASP A 41 -5.75 -5.45 -13.82
C ASP A 41 -7.12 -6.01 -13.45
N MET A 42 -7.60 -5.77 -12.23
CA MET A 42 -8.96 -6.11 -11.81
C MET A 42 -10.02 -5.13 -12.34
N GLY A 43 -9.61 -4.11 -13.08
CA GLY A 43 -10.51 -3.07 -13.56
C GLY A 43 -10.78 -1.96 -12.56
N LYS A 44 -9.99 -1.88 -11.49
CA LYS A 44 -10.13 -0.85 -10.46
C LYS A 44 -9.26 0.36 -10.76
N LYS A 45 -9.61 1.50 -10.17
CA LYS A 45 -8.76 2.69 -10.19
C LYS A 45 -7.87 2.69 -8.96
N ALA A 46 -6.59 2.94 -9.16
CA ALA A 46 -5.61 2.93 -8.08
C ALA A 46 -4.43 3.84 -8.40
N ASN A 47 -3.94 4.53 -7.37
CA ASN A 47 -2.72 5.34 -7.43
C ASN A 47 -1.80 5.02 -6.27
N VAL A 48 -0.51 5.24 -6.48
CA VAL A 48 0.52 5.15 -5.43
C VAL A 48 1.03 6.55 -5.12
N VAL A 49 1.16 6.87 -3.83
CA VAL A 49 1.71 8.15 -3.40
C VAL A 49 2.80 7.96 -2.36
N ASN A 50 3.70 8.94 -2.30
CA ASN A 50 4.76 9.04 -1.31
C ASN A 50 4.93 10.51 -0.93
N SER A 51 5.33 10.78 0.31
CA SER A 51 5.62 12.15 0.75
C SER A 51 6.84 12.73 0.05
N ASP A 52 7.78 11.87 -0.33
CA ASP A 52 8.99 12.24 -1.05
C ASP A 52 8.83 11.94 -2.54
N SER A 53 9.74 12.47 -3.37
CA SER A 53 9.82 12.06 -4.77
C SER A 53 10.35 10.62 -4.86
N PHE A 54 9.96 9.91 -5.92
CA PHE A 54 10.43 8.55 -6.12
C PHE A 54 11.92 8.56 -6.52
N PRO A 55 12.78 7.78 -5.82
CA PRO A 55 14.21 7.75 -6.14
C PRO A 55 14.50 7.17 -7.52
N GLU A 56 15.42 7.81 -8.26
CA GLU A 56 15.81 7.34 -9.60
C GLU A 56 16.32 5.90 -9.63
N ARG A 57 17.00 5.46 -8.56
CA ARG A 57 17.54 4.08 -8.50
C ARG A 57 16.47 3.01 -8.57
N TYR A 58 15.19 3.38 -8.43
CA TYR A 58 14.05 2.46 -8.51
C TYR A 58 13.19 2.68 -9.75
N ASP A 59 13.71 3.37 -10.77
CA ASP A 59 12.97 3.71 -12.01
C ASP A 59 12.22 2.54 -12.61
N LEU A 60 12.86 1.36 -12.66
CA LEU A 60 12.25 0.17 -13.26
C LEU A 60 10.95 -0.25 -12.59
N ILE A 61 10.78 0.11 -11.30
CA ILE A 61 9.58 -0.25 -10.55
C ILE A 61 8.37 0.57 -11.02
N TYR A 62 8.57 1.86 -11.35
CA TYR A 62 7.47 2.77 -11.63
C TYR A 62 7.52 3.43 -13.03
N GLU A 63 8.42 3.01 -13.92
CA GLU A 63 8.58 3.67 -15.22
C GLU A 63 7.32 3.63 -16.08
N SER A 64 6.48 2.61 -15.92
CA SER A 64 5.23 2.46 -16.65
C SER A 64 4.00 2.99 -15.88
N TYR A 65 4.23 3.61 -14.74
CA TYR A 65 3.16 4.10 -13.88
C TYR A 65 2.69 5.47 -14.31
N TYR A 66 1.37 5.66 -14.40
CA TYR A 66 0.72 6.95 -14.62
C TYR A 66 -0.36 7.15 -13.56
N PRO A 67 -0.40 8.34 -12.91
CA PRO A 67 -1.52 8.66 -12.02
C PRO A 67 -2.84 8.69 -12.78
N GLN A 68 -3.90 8.17 -12.14
CA GLN A 68 -5.26 8.26 -12.65
C GLN A 68 -6.01 9.33 -11.87
N GLU A 69 -7.03 9.93 -12.49
CA GLU A 69 -7.86 10.92 -11.84
C GLU A 69 -9.13 10.27 -11.31
N PHE A 70 -9.34 10.37 -9.99
CA PHE A 70 -10.55 9.89 -9.34
C PHE A 70 -10.61 10.43 -7.90
N ASP A 71 -11.80 10.40 -7.31
CA ASP A 71 -11.97 10.68 -5.90
C ASP A 71 -11.63 9.43 -5.08
N VAL A 72 -10.70 9.55 -4.15
CA VAL A 72 -10.25 8.44 -3.32
C VAL A 72 -11.38 8.00 -2.37
N THR A 73 -11.70 6.71 -2.38
CA THR A 73 -12.71 6.14 -1.49
C THR A 73 -12.17 5.03 -0.59
N TYR A 74 -10.96 4.54 -0.85
CA TYR A 74 -10.33 3.49 -0.04
C TYR A 74 -8.83 3.71 0.04
N VAL A 75 -8.28 3.69 1.27
CA VAL A 75 -6.86 3.99 1.51
C VAL A 75 -6.15 2.77 2.07
N ILE A 76 -5.06 2.36 1.40
CA ILE A 76 -4.25 1.19 1.79
C ILE A 76 -2.83 1.67 2.09
N ALA A 77 -2.30 1.28 3.26
CA ALA A 77 -0.89 1.49 3.60
C ALA A 77 -0.12 0.18 3.39
N VAL A 78 1.03 0.24 2.74
CA VAL A 78 1.89 -0.92 2.50
C VAL A 78 3.26 -0.70 3.08
N ASP A 79 3.77 -1.68 3.82
CA ASP A 79 5.11 -1.64 4.43
C ASP A 79 5.29 -0.47 5.40
N ILE A 80 4.24 -0.10 6.12
CA ILE A 80 4.23 1.02 7.07
C ILE A 80 3.84 0.50 8.45
N ALA A 81 4.77 0.61 9.41
CA ALA A 81 4.56 0.13 10.77
C ALA A 81 3.90 1.18 11.68
N ASP A 82 4.07 2.46 11.35
CA ASP A 82 3.66 3.58 12.19
C ASP A 82 3.32 4.78 11.30
N THR A 83 2.28 5.53 11.66
CA THR A 83 1.87 6.72 10.88
C THR A 83 2.94 7.81 10.84
N ASN A 84 3.90 7.82 11.76
CA ASN A 84 5.05 8.73 11.72
C ASN A 84 5.92 8.50 10.47
N LEU A 85 5.80 7.35 9.83
CA LEU A 85 6.56 7.02 8.62
C LEU A 85 5.91 7.52 7.34
N LEU A 86 4.74 8.15 7.42
CA LEU A 86 4.05 8.69 6.23
C LEU A 86 4.74 9.90 5.63
N GLY A 87 5.37 10.73 6.47
CA GLY A 87 5.93 11.99 6.04
C GLY A 87 4.92 13.13 6.06
N SER A 88 5.43 14.38 5.95
CA SER A 88 4.64 15.59 6.16
C SER A 88 3.51 15.77 5.13
N ASN A 89 3.76 15.44 3.86
CA ASN A 89 2.78 15.63 2.80
C ASN A 89 1.59 14.65 2.88
N LEU A 90 1.73 13.58 3.65
CA LEU A 90 0.67 12.59 3.85
C LEU A 90 0.12 12.61 5.28
N SER A 91 0.41 13.67 6.04
CA SER A 91 0.02 13.75 7.45
C SER A 91 -1.49 13.69 7.68
N LYS A 92 -2.30 14.08 6.70
CA LYS A 92 -3.76 13.97 6.81
C LYS A 92 -4.25 12.53 6.97
N TYR A 93 -3.44 11.54 6.55
CA TYR A 93 -3.77 10.13 6.71
C TYR A 93 -3.31 9.55 8.05
N ALA A 94 -2.60 10.34 8.88
CA ALA A 94 -2.14 9.91 10.20
C ALA A 94 -3.26 9.91 11.24
N LYS A 95 -4.37 10.58 10.97
CA LYS A 95 -5.50 10.64 11.90
C LYS A 95 -6.23 9.29 11.97
N GLU A 96 -6.87 9.03 13.11
CA GLU A 96 -7.63 7.81 13.32
C GLU A 96 -8.72 7.65 12.26
N GLY A 97 -8.84 6.43 11.72
CA GLY A 97 -9.87 6.11 10.72
C GLY A 97 -9.57 6.54 9.30
N ALA A 98 -8.42 7.19 9.05
CA ALA A 98 -8.07 7.67 7.71
C ALA A 98 -7.57 6.56 6.78
N ILE A 99 -6.98 5.50 7.34
CA ILE A 99 -6.44 4.37 6.57
C ILE A 99 -7.34 3.16 6.77
N ASP A 100 -7.82 2.59 5.67
CA ASP A 100 -8.77 1.48 5.71
C ASP A 100 -8.09 0.12 5.90
N LEU A 101 -6.95 -0.10 5.25
CA LEU A 101 -6.23 -1.37 5.29
C LEU A 101 -4.73 -1.11 5.37
N CYS A 102 -4.04 -1.88 6.20
CA CYS A 102 -2.57 -1.90 6.25
C CYS A 102 -2.09 -3.32 5.96
N ILE A 103 -1.14 -3.45 5.05
CA ILE A 103 -0.46 -4.71 4.75
C ILE A 103 1.02 -4.50 5.06
N ASP A 104 1.54 -5.24 6.05
CA ASP A 104 2.87 -5.00 6.59
C ASP A 104 3.50 -6.28 7.11
N HIS A 105 4.81 -6.25 7.37
CA HIS A 105 5.55 -7.38 7.94
C HIS A 105 6.35 -7.01 9.20
N HIS A 106 6.20 -5.78 9.71
CA HIS A 106 6.94 -5.34 10.89
C HIS A 106 6.24 -5.76 12.17
N ILE A 107 6.97 -6.43 13.08
CA ILE A 107 6.45 -6.80 14.40
C ILE A 107 6.08 -5.55 15.21
N SER A 108 6.71 -4.40 14.90
CA SER A 108 6.46 -3.12 15.57
C SER A 108 5.21 -2.38 15.07
N ASN A 109 4.42 -2.99 14.18
CA ASN A 109 3.22 -2.36 13.64
C ASN A 109 2.30 -1.86 14.74
N LYS A 110 1.82 -0.62 14.61
CA LYS A 110 0.96 0.03 15.60
C LYS A 110 -0.53 -0.20 15.38
N TYR A 111 -0.92 -0.97 14.38
CA TYR A 111 -2.31 -1.29 14.07
C TYR A 111 -3.19 -0.04 13.94
N PHE A 112 -2.70 0.96 13.20
CA PHE A 112 -3.35 2.26 13.03
C PHE A 112 -4.49 2.25 12.01
N ALA A 113 -4.58 1.22 11.16
CA ALA A 113 -5.61 1.12 10.12
C ALA A 113 -6.89 0.48 10.69
N LYS A 114 -8.00 0.66 9.98
CA LYS A 114 -9.26 0.01 10.35
C LYS A 114 -9.14 -1.51 10.34
N GLN A 115 -8.41 -2.05 9.34
CA GLN A 115 -8.07 -3.47 9.24
C GLN A 115 -6.60 -3.60 8.92
N SER A 116 -5.96 -4.65 9.43
CA SER A 116 -4.53 -4.87 9.22
C SER A 116 -4.22 -6.33 8.95
N TYR A 117 -3.38 -6.57 7.97
CA TYR A 117 -2.71 -7.85 7.76
C TYR A 117 -1.23 -7.66 8.05
N VAL A 118 -0.74 -8.25 9.13
CA VAL A 118 0.66 -8.14 9.54
C VAL A 118 1.25 -9.55 9.66
N GLU A 119 2.24 -9.83 8.83
CA GLU A 119 2.93 -11.14 8.83
C GLU A 119 4.39 -10.92 9.22
N ALA A 120 4.68 -10.96 10.53
CA ALA A 120 6.02 -10.68 11.05
C ALA A 120 7.07 -11.69 10.56
N ASP A 121 6.66 -12.91 10.17
CA ASP A 121 7.57 -13.91 9.64
C ASP A 121 7.95 -13.69 8.18
N ALA A 122 7.26 -12.82 7.46
CA ALA A 122 7.60 -12.51 6.09
C ALA A 122 8.86 -11.66 6.04
N SER A 123 9.75 -11.95 5.11
CA SER A 123 11.01 -11.22 4.97
C SER A 123 10.82 -9.83 4.35
N ALA A 124 9.70 -9.60 3.66
CA ALA A 124 9.38 -8.35 3.00
C ALA A 124 7.89 -8.24 2.71
N ALA A 125 7.36 -7.02 2.64
CA ALA A 125 5.98 -6.79 2.26
C ALA A 125 5.71 -7.24 0.81
N ALA A 126 6.70 -7.13 -0.07
CA ALA A 126 6.58 -7.59 -1.46
C ALA A 126 6.28 -9.10 -1.54
N LEU A 127 6.82 -9.90 -0.61
CA LEU A 127 6.52 -11.32 -0.54
C LEU A 127 5.05 -11.57 -0.19
N ILE A 128 4.51 -10.77 0.72
CA ILE A 128 3.09 -10.85 1.09
C ILE A 128 2.22 -10.54 -0.13
N MET A 129 2.57 -9.51 -0.89
CA MET A 129 1.84 -9.15 -2.12
C MET A 129 1.83 -10.31 -3.10
N TYR A 130 2.98 -10.94 -3.32
CA TYR A 130 3.09 -12.11 -4.18
C TYR A 130 2.12 -13.22 -3.76
N LYS A 131 2.08 -13.52 -2.47
CA LYS A 131 1.18 -14.56 -1.93
C LYS A 131 -0.30 -14.19 -2.12
N ILE A 132 -0.65 -12.92 -1.93
CA ILE A 132 -2.03 -12.45 -2.15
C ILE A 132 -2.42 -12.63 -3.62
N PHE A 133 -1.55 -12.21 -4.55
CA PHE A 133 -1.85 -12.27 -5.98
C PHE A 133 -2.01 -13.69 -6.49
N LYS A 134 -1.38 -14.65 -5.85
CA LYS A 134 -1.49 -16.07 -6.19
C LYS A 134 -2.68 -16.76 -5.54
N ALA A 135 -3.31 -16.14 -4.59
CA ALA A 135 -4.42 -16.75 -3.85
C ALA A 135 -5.70 -16.90 -4.68
#